data_efd1817ae89235d34161a36d7abd22e2
#
_entry.id   efd1817ae89235d34161a36d7abd22e2
#
_cell.length_a   1.000
_cell.length_b   1.000
_cell.length_c   1.000
_cell.angle_alpha   90.00
_cell.angle_beta   90.00
_cell.angle_gamma   90.00
#
_symmetry.space_group_name_H-M   'P 1'
#
loop_
_entity.id
_entity.type
_entity.pdbx_description
1 polymer ?
#
loop_
_entity_poly.entity_id
_entity_poly.type
_entity_poly.pdbx_seq_one_letter_code
_entity_poly.pdbx_strand_id
1 'polypeptide(L)' 'MLIRFHGRDYEISHNFENKVKLRDALVECQILPSTVVVSYQDQILPLSTVISNDIELLVTTVSSGG' A
#
# COMPACT_ATOMS: atom_id res chain seq x y z
N MET A 1 3.52 -8.80 -11.23
CA MET A 1 4.34 -8.13 -10.20
C MET A 1 3.74 -8.34 -8.83
N LEU A 2 4.57 -8.56 -7.86
CA LEU A 2 4.14 -8.83 -6.49
C LEU A 2 4.28 -7.56 -5.65
N ILE A 3 3.18 -7.15 -5.06
CA ILE A 3 3.19 -6.03 -4.12
C ILE A 3 2.93 -6.60 -2.73
N ARG A 4 3.83 -6.33 -1.82
CA ARG A 4 3.71 -6.79 -0.45
C ARG A 4 3.49 -5.60 0.47
N PHE A 5 2.38 -5.63 1.20
CA PHE A 5 2.09 -4.64 2.22
C PHE A 5 2.40 -5.24 3.58
N HIS A 6 3.29 -4.61 4.32
CA HIS A 6 3.63 -5.07 5.65
C HIS A 6 3.56 -3.92 6.63
N GLY A 7 3.46 -4.25 7.89
CA GLY A 7 3.40 -3.26 8.93
C GLY A 7 2.97 -3.90 10.23
N ARG A 8 2.70 -3.06 11.20
CA ARG A 8 2.31 -3.55 12.52
C ARG A 8 1.03 -4.38 12.47
N ASP A 9 0.05 -3.93 11.67
CA ASP A 9 -1.25 -4.56 11.59
C ASP A 9 -1.53 -5.20 10.26
N TYR A 10 -0.54 -5.21 9.36
CA TYR A 10 -0.74 -5.70 8.01
C TYR A 10 0.39 -6.62 7.59
N GLU A 11 0.03 -7.68 6.92
CA GLU A 11 0.99 -8.56 6.25
C GLU A 11 0.24 -9.23 5.12
N ILE A 12 0.15 -8.51 4.00
CA ILE A 12 -0.63 -8.95 2.84
C ILE A 12 0.25 -8.83 1.61
N SER A 13 0.21 -9.84 0.78
CA SER A 13 0.85 -9.76 -0.53
C SER A 13 -0.16 -10.13 -1.59
N HIS A 14 -0.04 -9.48 -2.74
CA HIS A 14 -0.94 -9.72 -3.85
C HIS A 14 -0.18 -9.58 -5.15
N ASN A 15 -0.48 -10.47 -6.08
CA ASN A 15 0.15 -10.46 -7.39
C ASN A 15 -0.75 -9.72 -8.37
N PHE A 16 -0.20 -8.70 -9.01
CA PHE A 16 -0.92 -7.90 -10.00
C PHE A 16 -0.35 -8.17 -11.38
N GLU A 17 -1.22 -8.32 -12.37
CA GLU A 17 -0.78 -8.59 -13.74
C GLU A 17 -0.27 -7.33 -14.42
N ASN A 18 -0.83 -6.18 -14.09
CA ASN A 18 -0.49 -4.91 -14.71
C ASN A 18 -0.10 -3.89 -13.68
N LYS A 19 0.54 -2.81 -14.14
CA LYS A 19 0.83 -1.69 -13.24
C LYS A 19 -0.47 -1.18 -12.63
N VAL A 20 -0.38 -0.69 -11.41
CA VAL A 20 -1.55 -0.30 -10.64
C VAL A 20 -1.21 0.92 -9.79
N LYS A 21 -2.20 1.78 -9.57
CA LYS A 21 -2.02 2.87 -8.63
C LYS A 21 -2.04 2.34 -7.21
N LEU A 22 -1.26 2.96 -6.35
CA LEU A 22 -1.17 2.54 -4.95
C LEU A 22 -2.56 2.46 -4.31
N ARG A 23 -3.41 3.45 -4.58
CA ARG A 23 -4.76 3.45 -4.04
C ARG A 23 -5.53 2.19 -4.45
N ASP A 24 -5.46 1.83 -5.73
CA ASP A 24 -6.17 0.67 -6.23
C ASP A 24 -5.61 -0.62 -5.65
N ALA A 25 -4.29 -0.67 -5.47
CA ALA A 25 -3.67 -1.83 -4.86
C ALA A 25 -4.12 -2.03 -3.43
N LEU A 26 -4.25 -0.95 -2.67
CA LEU A 26 -4.75 -1.02 -1.29
C LEU A 26 -6.19 -1.53 -1.26
N VAL A 27 -7.04 -0.99 -2.12
CA VAL A 27 -8.44 -1.41 -2.18
C VAL A 27 -8.55 -2.89 -2.53
N GLU A 28 -7.74 -3.34 -3.47
CA GLU A 28 -7.72 -4.75 -3.86
C GLU A 28 -7.34 -5.66 -2.69
N CYS A 29 -6.49 -5.18 -1.81
CA CYS A 29 -6.09 -5.91 -0.61
C CYS A 29 -7.01 -5.65 0.58
N GLN A 30 -8.14 -4.99 0.36
CA GLN A 30 -9.12 -4.69 1.39
C GLN A 30 -8.57 -3.77 2.48
N ILE A 31 -7.67 -2.89 2.10
CA ILE A 31 -7.14 -1.86 2.99
C ILE A 31 -7.76 -0.53 2.58
N LEU A 32 -8.38 0.16 3.54
CA LEU A 32 -8.98 1.47 3.26
C LEU A 32 -7.88 2.51 3.10
N PRO A 33 -7.73 3.11 1.92
CA PRO A 33 -6.62 4.06 1.70
C PRO A 33 -6.66 5.28 2.63
N SER A 34 -7.84 5.69 3.04
CA SER A 34 -7.98 6.87 3.89
C SER A 34 -7.54 6.64 5.33
N THR A 35 -7.29 5.40 5.72
CA THR A 35 -6.94 5.05 7.10
C THR A 35 -5.46 4.74 7.28
N VAL A 36 -4.68 4.77 6.21
CA VAL A 36 -3.29 4.35 6.26
C VAL A 36 -2.39 5.33 5.55
N VAL A 37 -1.11 5.27 5.92
CA VAL A 37 -0.02 5.93 5.21
C VAL A 37 0.89 4.83 4.72
N VAL A 38 1.26 4.90 3.46
CA VAL A 38 2.14 3.92 2.84
C VAL A 38 3.49 4.56 2.58
N SER A 39 4.55 3.88 2.97
CA SER A 39 5.90 4.40 2.77
C SER A 39 6.81 3.34 2.16
N TYR A 40 7.82 3.82 1.47
CA TYR A 40 8.84 2.99 0.86
C TYR A 40 10.20 3.62 1.14
N GLN A 41 11.08 2.87 1.80
CA GLN A 41 12.42 3.37 2.17
C GLN A 41 12.34 4.72 2.88
N ASP A 42 11.45 4.79 3.87
CA ASP A 42 11.23 5.98 4.70
C ASP A 42 10.62 7.18 3.98
N GLN A 43 10.11 6.96 2.77
CA GLN A 43 9.42 8.01 2.03
C GLN A 43 7.95 7.69 1.90
N ILE A 44 7.12 8.64 2.27
CA ILE A 44 5.67 8.48 2.13
C ILE A 44 5.30 8.59 0.65
N LEU A 45 4.54 7.61 0.18
CA LEU A 45 4.09 7.58 -1.21
C LEU A 45 2.68 8.13 -1.32
N PRO A 46 2.43 9.06 -2.25
CA PRO A 46 1.07 9.49 -2.55
C PRO A 46 0.23 8.32 -3.07
N LEU A 47 -1.07 8.37 -2.82
CA LEU A 47 -1.97 7.32 -3.29
C LEU A 47 -2.05 7.25 -4.81
N SER A 48 -1.66 8.32 -5.50
CA SER A 48 -1.61 8.35 -6.96
C SER A 48 -0.35 7.70 -7.54
N THR A 49 0.57 7.26 -6.69
CA THR A 49 1.80 6.60 -7.15
C THR A 49 1.46 5.36 -7.97
N VAL A 50 2.06 5.24 -9.15
CA VAL A 50 1.89 4.06 -10.00
C VAL A 50 2.98 3.07 -9.66
N ILE A 51 2.58 1.84 -9.37
CA ILE A 51 3.51 0.76 -9.05
C ILE A 51 3.60 -0.15 -10.26
N SER A 52 4.81 -0.37 -10.73
CA SER A 52 5.05 -1.15 -11.94
C SER A 52 6.09 -2.27 -11.76
N ASN A 53 6.59 -2.45 -10.56
CA ASN A 53 7.57 -3.49 -10.25
C ASN A 53 7.23 -4.14 -8.93
N ASP A 54 7.82 -5.33 -8.69
CA ASP A 54 7.72 -5.96 -7.39
C ASP A 54 8.24 -4.98 -6.33
N ILE A 55 7.48 -4.84 -5.26
CA ILE A 55 7.83 -3.86 -4.24
C ILE A 55 7.25 -4.30 -2.90
N GLU A 56 7.95 -3.94 -1.84
CA GLU A 56 7.50 -4.15 -0.48
C GLU A 56 7.26 -2.79 0.16
N LEU A 57 6.06 -2.58 0.65
CA LEU A 57 5.62 -1.28 1.16
C LEU A 57 5.23 -1.40 2.63
N LEU A 58 5.60 -0.38 3.38
CA LEU A 58 5.22 -0.29 4.79
C LEU A 58 3.89 0.43 4.91
N VAL A 59 2.93 -0.21 5.56
CA VAL A 59 1.60 0.36 5.80
C VAL A 59 1.48 0.71 7.28
N THR A 60 1.21 1.96 7.54
CA THR A 60 1.03 2.46 8.90
C THR A 60 -0.39 2.96 9.06
N THR A 61 -1.11 2.42 10.03
CA THR A 61 -2.46 2.89 10.32
C THR A 61 -2.35 4.25 11.00
N VAL A 62 -3.08 5.22 10.46
CA VAL A 62 -3.18 6.53 11.11
C VAL A 62 -4.57 6.65 11.70
N SER A 63 -4.61 6.97 12.98
CA SER A 63 -5.89 7.17 13.65
C SER A 63 -6.52 8.44 13.10
N SER A 64 -7.75 8.34 12.67
CA SER A 64 -8.48 9.53 12.24
C SER A 64 -8.81 10.44 13.40
N GLY A 65 -8.49 10.05 14.59
CA GLY A 65 -8.72 10.85 15.78
C GLY A 65 -10.18 11.08 16.10
N GLY A 66 -10.94 10.40 15.35
CA GLY A 66 -12.29 10.64 15.49
C GLY A 66 -13.19 9.83 15.93
#